data_865200e3e1091ea7c24e998ae6da6a1e
#
_entry.id   865200e3e1091ea7c24e998ae6da6a1e
#
_cell.length_a   1.000
_cell.length_b   1.000
_cell.length_c   1.000
_cell.angle_alpha   90.00
_cell.angle_beta   90.00
_cell.angle_gamma   90.00
#
_symmetry.space_group_name_H-M   'P 1'
#
loop_
_entity.id
_entity.type
_entity.pdbx_description
1 polymer ?
#
loop_
_entity_poly.entity_id
_entity_poly.type
_entity_poly.pdbx_seq_one_letter_code
_entity_poly.pdbx_strand_id
1 'polypeptide(L)'
;MNSAAPVLHYPDLTLAAFPSGMAGLYGDKAAVVDGETVCTYRELDQRSGAFAAALRDAGVTERDVVLLHLGNCIGFVVAYYGALRAGATVTLVNPLQPGPGLRSQIVDTAAVAAVTQPGQLDTLTEAASGTTVRTIVVAGLPAGAGRDQFGFEEFVRGYATAPFSPKVSGDDVAHLAYTGGTTGLSKGVRVLHRNVLANVTQMIAWRAGHEVRATADGGIELRPVESLGDRGVVPGAGATVVVSPLFHAHALINMSFLLLCGATQVFAGRFEPGRMLELIETHRATYITGSPAMWHAVATHPDAATRDTDSVRVVSSGAAPIDHVTLEALGRAFPSASVVEGYGLTEGTCLVASAPLTGSVAYKLGSVGLPVFDTEVQIRAQDDSGAVLEAGTRGKLWVRGPQVTDGYLNHPEITAQQYVDGWLDTGDIAYLDEDGYLFICDRTKDMLIYKGYNVYPRELEEILVSHPDVSSAAVVGREAGSVGQEPVAFVVPMPDVTIDPDAVSAYVAERVLPYKKVRDVVVVEQLPTSAAGKILKTKLREQLATAAT
;
A
#
# COMPACT_ATOMS: atom_id res chain seq x y z
N MET A 1 -31.56 -0.52 -12.05
CA MET A 1 -31.25 -1.57 -13.06
C MET A 1 -30.08 -2.38 -12.51
N ASN A 2 -30.33 -3.57 -11.99
CA ASN A 2 -29.27 -4.51 -11.59
C ASN A 2 -28.66 -5.11 -12.87
N SER A 3 -27.71 -4.42 -13.50
CA SER A 3 -26.78 -5.14 -14.35
C SER A 3 -25.88 -5.93 -13.41
N ALA A 4 -25.87 -7.26 -13.53
CA ALA A 4 -24.94 -8.10 -12.81
C ALA A 4 -23.52 -7.54 -12.96
N ALA A 5 -22.74 -7.49 -11.87
CA ALA A 5 -21.35 -7.07 -11.95
C ALA A 5 -20.63 -7.91 -13.02
N PRO A 6 -19.74 -7.31 -13.83
CA PRO A 6 -19.02 -8.07 -14.84
C PRO A 6 -18.17 -9.14 -14.16
N VAL A 7 -18.19 -10.35 -14.67
CA VAL A 7 -17.25 -11.40 -14.30
C VAL A 7 -15.94 -11.11 -15.01
N LEU A 8 -14.86 -10.88 -14.24
CA LEU A 8 -13.56 -10.56 -14.81
C LEU A 8 -12.87 -11.83 -15.33
N HIS A 9 -12.10 -11.64 -16.38
CA HIS A 9 -11.19 -12.67 -16.86
C HIS A 9 -9.78 -12.40 -16.32
N TYR A 10 -9.19 -13.42 -15.71
CA TYR A 10 -7.80 -13.37 -15.23
C TYR A 10 -6.93 -14.17 -16.21
N PRO A 11 -6.03 -13.52 -16.97
CA PRO A 11 -5.19 -14.25 -17.92
C PRO A 11 -4.19 -15.15 -17.20
N ASP A 12 -3.89 -16.29 -17.79
CA ASP A 12 -2.85 -17.21 -17.27
C ASP A 12 -1.46 -16.68 -17.62
N LEU A 13 -1.01 -15.72 -16.83
CA LEU A 13 0.27 -15.03 -16.96
C LEU A 13 0.96 -14.93 -15.60
N THR A 14 2.29 -14.84 -15.62
CA THR A 14 3.07 -14.39 -14.46
C THR A 14 3.52 -12.95 -14.64
N LEU A 15 3.95 -12.29 -13.57
CA LEU A 15 4.46 -10.91 -13.64
C LEU A 15 5.74 -10.78 -14.48
N ALA A 16 6.39 -11.89 -14.79
CA ALA A 16 7.54 -11.93 -15.71
C ALA A 16 7.18 -11.42 -17.12
N ALA A 17 5.91 -11.54 -17.54
CA ALA A 17 5.43 -11.07 -18.83
C ALA A 17 5.14 -9.56 -18.87
N PHE A 18 5.04 -8.88 -17.71
CA PHE A 18 4.63 -7.47 -17.65
C PHE A 18 5.57 -6.54 -18.42
N PRO A 19 6.91 -6.56 -18.24
CA PRO A 19 7.77 -5.62 -18.96
C PRO A 19 7.68 -5.73 -20.48
N SER A 20 7.69 -6.94 -21.03
CA SER A 20 7.58 -7.15 -22.47
C SER A 20 6.17 -6.78 -23.00
N GLY A 21 5.12 -7.14 -22.25
CA GLY A 21 3.74 -6.74 -22.59
C GLY A 21 3.57 -5.23 -22.60
N MET A 22 4.07 -4.53 -21.58
CA MET A 22 4.03 -3.06 -21.50
C MET A 22 4.88 -2.39 -22.59
N ALA A 23 6.07 -2.94 -22.90
CA ALA A 23 6.91 -2.46 -24.01
C ALA A 23 6.22 -2.62 -25.37
N GLY A 24 5.48 -3.71 -25.57
CA GLY A 24 4.65 -3.93 -26.76
C GLY A 24 3.54 -2.90 -26.90
N LEU A 25 2.90 -2.51 -25.80
CA LEU A 25 1.79 -1.53 -25.79
C LEU A 25 2.28 -0.08 -25.92
N TYR A 26 3.38 0.30 -25.28
CA TYR A 26 3.76 1.70 -25.07
C TYR A 26 5.12 2.11 -25.61
N GLY A 27 5.97 1.18 -26.01
CA GLY A 27 7.24 1.41 -26.70
C GLY A 27 8.15 2.42 -26.00
N ASP A 28 8.45 3.50 -26.69
CA ASP A 28 9.40 4.54 -26.25
C ASP A 28 8.75 5.61 -25.35
N LYS A 29 7.51 5.41 -24.92
CA LYS A 29 6.90 6.28 -23.91
C LYS A 29 7.65 6.15 -22.58
N ALA A 30 7.77 7.26 -21.83
CA ALA A 30 8.35 7.25 -20.51
C ALA A 30 7.52 6.36 -19.55
N ALA A 31 8.16 5.34 -18.99
CA ALA A 31 7.60 4.48 -17.94
C ALA A 31 7.89 5.07 -16.56
N VAL A 32 9.14 5.47 -16.31
CA VAL A 32 9.59 6.01 -15.03
C VAL A 32 10.44 7.26 -15.27
N VAL A 33 10.19 8.29 -14.47
CA VAL A 33 10.99 9.52 -14.38
C VAL A 33 11.53 9.63 -12.95
N ASP A 34 12.86 9.74 -12.82
CA ASP A 34 13.56 9.85 -11.54
C ASP A 34 14.55 11.00 -11.64
N GLY A 35 14.16 12.17 -11.16
CA GLY A 35 14.88 13.42 -11.42
C GLY A 35 14.96 13.74 -12.91
N GLU A 36 16.17 13.85 -13.44
CA GLU A 36 16.43 14.07 -14.87
C GLU A 36 16.50 12.76 -15.69
N THR A 37 16.53 11.62 -15.02
CA THR A 37 16.66 10.32 -15.67
C THR A 37 15.27 9.80 -16.08
N VAL A 38 15.15 9.41 -17.33
CA VAL A 38 13.95 8.81 -17.89
C VAL A 38 14.26 7.36 -18.28
N CYS A 39 13.38 6.45 -17.92
CA CYS A 39 13.37 5.07 -18.38
C CYS A 39 12.07 4.85 -19.16
N THR A 40 12.18 4.52 -20.44
CA THR A 40 11.02 4.20 -21.29
C THR A 40 10.50 2.78 -21.01
N TYR A 41 9.31 2.45 -21.49
CA TYR A 41 8.77 1.08 -21.38
C TYR A 41 9.66 0.06 -22.11
N ARG A 42 10.21 0.43 -23.25
CA ARG A 42 11.17 -0.41 -24.00
C ARG A 42 12.47 -0.62 -23.22
N GLU A 43 13.02 0.43 -22.63
CA GLU A 43 14.21 0.33 -21.79
C GLU A 43 13.96 -0.46 -20.51
N LEU A 44 12.78 -0.33 -19.90
CA LEU A 44 12.38 -1.15 -18.75
C LEU A 44 12.37 -2.65 -19.10
N ASP A 45 11.82 -3.01 -20.25
CA ASP A 45 11.86 -4.38 -20.75
C ASP A 45 13.31 -4.86 -20.98
N GLN A 46 14.12 -4.07 -21.68
CA GLN A 46 15.52 -4.41 -21.97
C GLN A 46 16.34 -4.54 -20.70
N ARG A 47 16.27 -3.56 -19.79
CA ARG A 47 17.07 -3.55 -18.55
C ARG A 47 16.65 -4.64 -17.60
N SER A 48 15.35 -4.89 -17.42
CA SER A 48 14.86 -6.00 -16.57
C SER A 48 15.22 -7.36 -17.16
N GLY A 49 15.22 -7.51 -18.49
CA GLY A 49 15.70 -8.72 -19.17
C GLY A 49 17.19 -8.97 -18.99
N ALA A 50 18.02 -7.93 -19.15
CA ALA A 50 19.46 -8.00 -18.90
C ALA A 50 19.75 -8.33 -17.43
N PHE A 51 19.02 -7.72 -16.49
CA PHE A 51 19.14 -8.00 -15.06
C PHE A 51 18.78 -9.46 -14.73
N ALA A 52 17.71 -9.99 -15.32
CA ALA A 52 17.33 -11.40 -15.19
C ALA A 52 18.41 -12.36 -15.70
N ALA A 53 19.05 -12.04 -16.84
CA ALA A 53 20.13 -12.83 -17.38
C ALA A 53 21.37 -12.81 -16.48
N ALA A 54 21.74 -11.63 -15.97
CA ALA A 54 22.84 -11.47 -15.03
C ALA A 54 22.63 -12.22 -13.70
N LEU A 55 21.39 -12.19 -13.15
CA LEU A 55 21.06 -12.97 -11.95
C LEU A 55 21.24 -14.48 -12.17
N ARG A 56 20.78 -15.00 -13.31
CA ARG A 56 20.96 -16.43 -13.62
C ARG A 56 22.43 -16.80 -13.79
N ASP A 57 23.22 -15.96 -14.43
CA ASP A 57 24.66 -16.18 -14.58
C ASP A 57 25.38 -16.13 -13.22
N ALA A 58 24.89 -15.28 -12.29
CA ALA A 58 25.33 -15.26 -10.89
C ALA A 58 24.80 -16.45 -10.06
N GLY A 59 24.13 -17.42 -10.69
CA GLY A 59 23.66 -18.66 -10.08
C GLY A 59 22.33 -18.55 -9.35
N VAL A 60 21.55 -17.49 -9.57
CA VAL A 60 20.16 -17.41 -9.07
C VAL A 60 19.28 -18.33 -9.91
N THR A 61 18.55 -19.21 -9.24
CA THR A 61 17.63 -20.17 -9.85
C THR A 61 16.18 -19.81 -9.58
N GLU A 62 15.25 -20.52 -10.23
CA GLU A 62 13.82 -20.33 -10.03
C GLU A 62 13.43 -20.57 -8.56
N ARG A 63 12.58 -19.70 -8.02
CA ARG A 63 12.12 -19.65 -6.62
C ARG A 63 13.18 -19.26 -5.59
N ASP A 64 14.44 -19.04 -6.00
CA ASP A 64 15.41 -18.37 -5.12
C ASP A 64 14.91 -16.97 -4.76
N VAL A 65 15.33 -16.46 -3.60
CA VAL A 65 14.87 -15.17 -3.12
C VAL A 65 15.89 -14.08 -3.41
N VAL A 66 15.44 -12.98 -4.03
CA VAL A 66 16.20 -11.75 -4.27
C VAL A 66 15.64 -10.66 -3.36
N LEU A 67 16.49 -10.09 -2.52
CA LEU A 67 16.14 -9.05 -1.56
C LEU A 67 16.29 -7.66 -2.20
N LEU A 68 15.25 -6.83 -2.12
CA LEU A 68 15.29 -5.42 -2.55
C LEU A 68 15.30 -4.51 -1.32
N HIS A 69 16.45 -3.89 -1.06
CA HIS A 69 16.72 -2.94 0.03
C HIS A 69 16.96 -1.54 -0.56
N LEU A 70 15.93 -1.02 -1.23
CA LEU A 70 15.97 0.20 -2.05
C LEU A 70 14.83 1.14 -1.70
N GLY A 71 15.09 2.45 -1.83
CA GLY A 71 14.04 3.45 -1.96
C GLY A 71 13.42 3.45 -3.37
N ASN A 72 12.47 4.36 -3.59
CA ASN A 72 11.87 4.55 -4.91
C ASN A 72 12.92 5.07 -5.90
N CYS A 73 13.27 4.27 -6.89
CA CYS A 73 14.20 4.61 -7.96
C CYS A 73 13.97 3.70 -9.17
N ILE A 74 14.48 4.08 -10.33
CA ILE A 74 14.43 3.23 -11.55
C ILE A 74 15.03 1.84 -11.28
N GLY A 75 16.14 1.78 -10.50
CA GLY A 75 16.78 0.52 -10.12
C GLY A 75 15.85 -0.45 -9.37
N PHE A 76 14.93 0.07 -8.53
CA PHE A 76 13.92 -0.76 -7.86
C PHE A 76 13.00 -1.44 -8.88
N VAL A 77 12.46 -0.67 -9.83
CA VAL A 77 11.47 -1.18 -10.81
C VAL A 77 12.14 -2.22 -11.73
N VAL A 78 13.35 -1.92 -12.19
CA VAL A 78 14.15 -2.84 -13.04
C VAL A 78 14.49 -4.12 -12.28
N ALA A 79 14.96 -4.02 -11.03
CA ALA A 79 15.33 -5.18 -10.22
C ALA A 79 14.09 -6.02 -9.83
N TYR A 80 12.97 -5.40 -9.50
CA TYR A 80 11.72 -6.11 -9.20
C TYR A 80 11.28 -6.99 -10.36
N TYR A 81 11.08 -6.40 -11.53
CA TYR A 81 10.66 -7.16 -12.70
C TYR A 81 11.75 -8.10 -13.21
N GLY A 82 13.02 -7.70 -13.10
CA GLY A 82 14.13 -8.55 -13.53
C GLY A 82 14.30 -9.80 -12.69
N ALA A 83 14.13 -9.72 -11.37
CA ALA A 83 14.11 -10.90 -10.49
C ALA A 83 12.94 -11.83 -10.83
N LEU A 84 11.73 -11.30 -11.03
CA LEU A 84 10.57 -12.08 -11.46
C LEU A 84 10.77 -12.74 -12.84
N ARG A 85 11.45 -12.06 -13.76
CA ARG A 85 11.83 -12.63 -15.08
C ARG A 85 12.89 -13.71 -14.97
N ALA A 86 13.75 -13.68 -13.95
CA ALA A 86 14.67 -14.77 -13.65
C ALA A 86 13.95 -16.00 -13.04
N GLY A 87 12.68 -15.87 -12.68
CA GLY A 87 11.89 -16.87 -11.96
C GLY A 87 12.10 -16.82 -10.44
N ALA A 88 12.77 -15.79 -9.94
CA ALA A 88 13.02 -15.62 -8.52
C ALA A 88 11.84 -14.98 -7.79
N THR A 89 11.74 -15.24 -6.50
CA THR A 89 10.86 -14.54 -5.56
C THR A 89 11.55 -13.27 -5.08
N VAL A 90 10.81 -12.17 -4.97
CA VAL A 90 11.35 -10.91 -4.43
C VAL A 90 10.99 -10.79 -2.95
N THR A 91 11.93 -10.44 -2.06
CA THR A 91 11.58 -9.97 -0.72
C THR A 91 11.83 -8.47 -0.59
N LEU A 92 10.82 -7.77 -0.07
CA LEU A 92 10.79 -6.31 0.01
C LEU A 92 11.22 -5.84 1.39
N VAL A 93 12.19 -4.91 1.44
CA VAL A 93 12.74 -4.40 2.70
C VAL A 93 12.70 -2.89 2.72
N ASN A 94 12.30 -2.34 3.87
CA ASN A 94 12.45 -0.92 4.13
C ASN A 94 13.96 -0.55 4.11
N PRO A 95 14.42 0.40 3.28
CA PRO A 95 15.83 0.78 3.21
C PRO A 95 16.36 1.37 4.54
N LEU A 96 15.49 1.77 5.46
CA LEU A 96 15.85 2.24 6.80
C LEU A 96 15.76 1.13 7.87
N GLN A 97 15.59 -0.13 7.45
CA GLN A 97 15.53 -1.27 8.38
C GLN A 97 16.86 -1.40 9.14
N PRO A 98 16.85 -1.42 10.48
CA PRO A 98 18.06 -1.66 11.26
C PRO A 98 18.70 -3.02 10.99
N GLY A 99 20.03 -3.11 11.07
CA GLY A 99 20.81 -4.30 10.75
C GLY A 99 20.28 -5.62 11.35
N PRO A 100 19.93 -5.70 12.65
CA PRO A 100 19.37 -6.94 13.22
C PRO A 100 18.05 -7.39 12.57
N GLY A 101 17.14 -6.46 12.29
CA GLY A 101 15.88 -6.75 11.59
C GLY A 101 16.10 -7.15 10.13
N LEU A 102 17.03 -6.49 9.45
CA LEU A 102 17.42 -6.83 8.09
C LEU A 102 18.03 -8.24 8.03
N ARG A 103 18.94 -8.56 8.95
CA ARG A 103 19.51 -9.91 9.06
C ARG A 103 18.44 -10.98 9.33
N SER A 104 17.52 -10.71 10.23
CA SER A 104 16.41 -11.63 10.51
C SER A 104 15.60 -11.93 9.24
N GLN A 105 15.29 -10.92 8.45
CA GLN A 105 14.55 -11.09 7.20
C GLN A 105 15.36 -11.84 6.13
N ILE A 106 16.67 -11.59 6.01
CA ILE A 106 17.57 -12.34 5.13
C ILE A 106 17.56 -13.83 5.49
N VAL A 107 17.68 -14.16 6.78
CA VAL A 107 17.69 -15.54 7.25
C VAL A 107 16.34 -16.22 7.07
N ASP A 108 15.25 -15.53 7.41
CA ASP A 108 13.89 -16.07 7.28
C ASP A 108 13.52 -16.39 5.83
N THR A 109 13.96 -15.54 4.89
CA THR A 109 13.67 -15.71 3.47
C THR A 109 14.71 -16.56 2.72
N ALA A 110 15.84 -16.87 3.36
CA ALA A 110 17.00 -17.51 2.73
C ALA A 110 17.44 -16.81 1.44
N ALA A 111 17.42 -15.45 1.40
CA ALA A 111 17.77 -14.67 0.23
C ALA A 111 19.18 -14.99 -0.25
N VAL A 112 19.35 -15.16 -1.57
CA VAL A 112 20.64 -15.54 -2.21
C VAL A 112 21.32 -14.37 -2.90
N ALA A 113 20.56 -13.33 -3.26
CA ALA A 113 21.06 -12.10 -3.84
C ALA A 113 20.32 -10.90 -3.22
N ALA A 114 20.98 -9.75 -3.23
CA ALA A 114 20.40 -8.52 -2.70
C ALA A 114 20.69 -7.35 -3.63
N VAL A 115 19.72 -6.43 -3.74
CA VAL A 115 19.90 -5.16 -4.44
C VAL A 115 19.73 -4.04 -3.42
N THR A 116 20.68 -3.10 -3.39
CA THR A 116 20.68 -1.99 -2.43
C THR A 116 21.11 -0.68 -3.11
N GLN A 117 21.27 0.37 -2.34
CA GLN A 117 21.75 1.68 -2.75
C GLN A 117 22.94 2.11 -1.88
N PRO A 118 23.78 3.08 -2.29
CA PRO A 118 25.05 3.38 -1.63
C PRO A 118 24.92 3.66 -0.13
N GLY A 119 23.93 4.42 0.29
CA GLY A 119 23.74 4.79 1.69
C GLY A 119 23.34 3.65 2.63
N GLN A 120 22.94 2.49 2.10
CA GLN A 120 22.53 1.30 2.84
C GLN A 120 23.49 0.11 2.68
N LEU A 121 24.55 0.26 1.88
CA LEU A 121 25.45 -0.82 1.52
C LEU A 121 26.15 -1.44 2.74
N ASP A 122 26.69 -0.62 3.64
CA ASP A 122 27.39 -1.10 4.84
C ASP A 122 26.47 -1.90 5.74
N THR A 123 25.24 -1.38 6.00
CA THR A 123 24.24 -2.07 6.81
C THR A 123 23.83 -3.41 6.19
N LEU A 124 23.65 -3.46 4.87
CA LEU A 124 23.31 -4.70 4.17
C LEU A 124 24.50 -5.68 4.21
N THR A 125 25.72 -5.22 3.95
CA THR A 125 26.92 -6.07 3.93
C THR A 125 27.14 -6.74 5.30
N GLU A 126 26.98 -5.98 6.39
CA GLU A 126 27.08 -6.50 7.74
C GLU A 126 25.95 -7.52 8.01
N ALA A 127 24.69 -7.16 7.71
CA ALA A 127 23.54 -8.03 7.92
C ALA A 127 23.60 -9.33 7.10
N ALA A 128 24.16 -9.29 5.89
CA ALA A 128 24.31 -10.43 4.99
C ALA A 128 25.50 -11.35 5.35
N SER A 129 26.42 -10.87 6.17
CA SER A 129 27.64 -11.64 6.52
C SER A 129 27.31 -13.00 7.15
N GLY A 130 27.84 -14.09 6.57
CA GLY A 130 27.58 -15.46 7.00
C GLY A 130 26.16 -15.96 6.75
N THR A 131 25.41 -15.33 5.86
CA THR A 131 24.08 -15.78 5.40
C THR A 131 24.17 -16.45 4.03
N THR A 132 23.01 -16.68 3.40
CA THR A 132 22.89 -17.25 2.06
C THR A 132 23.15 -16.25 0.92
N VAL A 133 23.22 -14.95 1.22
CA VAL A 133 23.49 -13.90 0.23
C VAL A 133 24.91 -14.01 -0.31
N ARG A 134 25.04 -14.24 -1.61
CA ARG A 134 26.32 -14.39 -2.33
C ARG A 134 26.55 -13.32 -3.40
N THR A 135 25.56 -12.49 -3.70
CA THR A 135 25.63 -11.43 -4.71
C THR A 135 24.95 -10.18 -4.20
N ILE A 136 25.64 -9.05 -4.20
CA ILE A 136 25.07 -7.75 -3.84
C ILE A 136 25.21 -6.81 -5.03
N VAL A 137 24.08 -6.27 -5.50
CA VAL A 137 24.03 -5.27 -6.58
C VAL A 137 23.68 -3.91 -5.99
N VAL A 138 24.40 -2.87 -6.38
CA VAL A 138 24.23 -1.53 -5.80
C VAL A 138 23.75 -0.55 -6.87
N ALA A 139 22.51 -0.11 -6.75
CA ALA A 139 21.93 0.90 -7.65
C ALA A 139 22.59 2.27 -7.38
N GLY A 140 23.06 2.93 -8.47
CA GLY A 140 23.67 4.26 -8.37
C GLY A 140 25.17 4.26 -8.01
N LEU A 141 25.85 3.10 -7.94
CA LEU A 141 27.31 3.06 -7.86
C LEU A 141 27.95 2.99 -9.25
N PRO A 142 29.10 3.71 -9.46
CA PRO A 142 29.96 3.47 -10.61
C PRO A 142 30.61 2.07 -10.51
N ALA A 143 31.11 1.55 -11.66
CA ALA A 143 31.74 0.25 -11.75
C ALA A 143 32.99 0.12 -10.83
N GLY A 144 33.19 -1.08 -10.22
CA GLY A 144 34.42 -1.43 -9.49
C GLY A 144 34.30 -1.56 -7.97
N ALA A 145 33.17 -1.96 -7.44
CA ALA A 145 32.86 -1.91 -6.00
C ALA A 145 33.29 -3.12 -5.13
N GLY A 146 34.05 -4.12 -5.66
CA GLY A 146 34.57 -5.22 -4.85
C GLY A 146 34.18 -6.63 -5.34
N ARG A 147 34.61 -7.68 -4.63
CA ARG A 147 34.61 -9.06 -5.16
C ARG A 147 33.21 -9.67 -5.30
N ASP A 148 32.24 -9.32 -4.50
CA ASP A 148 30.86 -9.83 -4.57
C ASP A 148 29.84 -8.67 -4.59
N GLN A 149 30.32 -7.46 -4.88
CA GLN A 149 29.55 -6.22 -4.94
C GLN A 149 29.70 -5.60 -6.33
N PHE A 150 28.59 -5.41 -7.02
CA PHE A 150 28.55 -4.90 -8.39
C PHE A 150 27.73 -3.61 -8.44
N GLY A 151 28.24 -2.59 -9.14
CA GLY A 151 27.40 -1.48 -9.57
C GLY A 151 26.31 -2.01 -10.51
N PHE A 152 25.11 -1.45 -10.45
CA PHE A 152 23.96 -1.96 -11.21
C PHE A 152 24.25 -2.04 -12.72
N GLU A 153 24.81 -0.97 -13.30
CA GLU A 153 25.15 -0.90 -14.73
C GLU A 153 26.30 -1.85 -15.10
N GLU A 154 27.19 -2.13 -14.16
CA GLU A 154 28.26 -3.13 -14.34
C GLU A 154 27.70 -4.54 -14.35
N PHE A 155 26.79 -4.83 -13.43
CA PHE A 155 26.16 -6.13 -13.27
C PHE A 155 25.37 -6.56 -14.52
N VAL A 156 24.70 -5.62 -15.19
CA VAL A 156 23.93 -5.89 -16.41
C VAL A 156 24.75 -5.77 -17.70
N ARG A 157 26.02 -5.33 -17.61
CA ARG A 157 26.87 -5.06 -18.79
C ARG A 157 27.12 -6.32 -19.60
N GLY A 158 26.82 -6.25 -20.90
CA GLY A 158 27.04 -7.35 -21.86
C GLY A 158 25.90 -8.37 -21.90
N TYR A 159 24.91 -8.26 -21.01
CA TYR A 159 23.73 -9.09 -21.12
C TYR A 159 22.69 -8.41 -22.02
N ALA A 160 22.17 -9.19 -22.96
CA ALA A 160 21.03 -8.80 -23.77
C ALA A 160 19.75 -9.40 -23.19
N THR A 161 18.62 -8.80 -23.51
CA THR A 161 17.32 -9.41 -23.26
C THR A 161 17.23 -10.68 -24.11
N ALA A 162 17.54 -11.83 -23.52
CA ALA A 162 17.31 -13.11 -24.16
C ALA A 162 15.90 -13.61 -23.83
N PRO A 163 15.20 -14.22 -24.79
CA PRO A 163 13.95 -14.90 -24.48
C PRO A 163 14.20 -15.97 -23.41
N PHE A 164 13.63 -15.80 -22.25
CA PHE A 164 13.64 -16.78 -21.17
C PHE A 164 12.24 -16.86 -20.58
N SER A 165 11.73 -18.08 -20.51
CA SER A 165 10.44 -18.35 -19.87
C SER A 165 10.74 -19.15 -18.60
N PRO A 166 10.66 -18.52 -17.41
CA PRO A 166 10.90 -19.25 -16.16
C PRO A 166 9.82 -20.30 -15.95
N LYS A 167 10.18 -21.42 -15.35
CA LYS A 167 9.26 -22.50 -14.98
C LYS A 167 8.54 -22.16 -13.68
N VAL A 168 7.89 -21.01 -13.65
CA VAL A 168 7.04 -20.53 -12.54
C VAL A 168 5.63 -20.33 -13.06
N SER A 169 4.66 -20.53 -12.19
CA SER A 169 3.23 -20.43 -12.48
C SER A 169 2.57 -19.30 -11.67
N GLY A 170 1.30 -19.09 -11.88
CA GLY A 170 0.49 -18.19 -11.05
C GLY A 170 0.51 -18.54 -9.57
N ASP A 171 0.72 -19.80 -9.20
CA ASP A 171 0.75 -20.30 -7.82
C ASP A 171 2.11 -20.16 -7.12
N ASP A 172 3.16 -19.77 -7.85
CA ASP A 172 4.45 -19.47 -7.25
C ASP A 172 4.45 -18.09 -6.59
N VAL A 173 5.28 -17.92 -5.55
CA VAL A 173 5.40 -16.65 -4.83
C VAL A 173 6.12 -15.62 -5.70
N ALA A 174 5.43 -14.53 -6.01
CA ALA A 174 6.02 -13.39 -6.70
C ALA A 174 6.88 -12.57 -5.74
N HIS A 175 6.29 -12.20 -4.59
CA HIS A 175 7.04 -11.48 -3.58
C HIS A 175 6.59 -11.77 -2.15
N LEU A 176 7.51 -11.54 -1.22
CA LEU A 176 7.30 -11.59 0.22
C LEU A 176 7.25 -10.15 0.75
N ALA A 177 6.10 -9.77 1.29
CA ALA A 177 5.88 -8.45 1.87
C ALA A 177 5.78 -8.55 3.38
N TYR A 178 6.73 -7.97 4.11
CA TYR A 178 6.77 -8.06 5.56
C TYR A 178 5.84 -7.04 6.21
N THR A 179 4.95 -7.53 7.07
CA THR A 179 4.03 -6.69 7.84
C THR A 179 4.52 -6.53 9.27
N GLY A 180 4.48 -5.30 9.78
CA GLY A 180 4.69 -5.03 11.20
C GLY A 180 3.52 -5.59 12.00
N GLY A 181 3.61 -6.84 12.40
CA GLY A 181 2.63 -7.47 13.27
C GLY A 181 2.59 -6.79 14.64
N THR A 182 1.42 -6.74 15.25
CA THR A 182 1.20 -6.20 16.62
C THR A 182 1.74 -7.09 17.72
N THR A 183 2.12 -8.32 17.35
CA THR A 183 2.81 -9.29 18.23
C THR A 183 4.33 -9.06 18.31
N GLY A 184 4.85 -7.97 17.72
CA GLY A 184 6.28 -7.63 17.72
C GLY A 184 7.13 -8.37 16.68
N LEU A 185 6.65 -9.48 16.11
CA LEU A 185 7.34 -10.22 15.05
C LEU A 185 6.78 -9.81 13.69
N SER A 186 7.64 -9.28 12.83
CA SER A 186 7.32 -9.02 11.43
C SER A 186 7.23 -10.34 10.67
N LYS A 187 6.17 -10.52 9.85
CA LYS A 187 5.89 -11.76 9.13
C LYS A 187 5.87 -11.50 7.63
N GLY A 188 6.46 -12.40 6.85
CA GLY A 188 6.45 -12.33 5.40
C GLY A 188 5.13 -12.88 4.83
N VAL A 189 4.27 -12.00 4.29
CA VAL A 189 3.08 -12.41 3.53
C VAL A 189 3.52 -12.98 2.19
N ARG A 190 3.03 -14.15 1.84
CA ARG A 190 3.30 -14.85 0.57
C ARG A 190 2.37 -14.33 -0.51
N VAL A 191 2.81 -13.40 -1.32
CA VAL A 191 2.00 -12.85 -2.41
C VAL A 191 2.34 -13.60 -3.70
N LEU A 192 1.37 -14.33 -4.24
CA LEU A 192 1.54 -15.15 -5.44
C LEU A 192 1.43 -14.31 -6.71
N HIS A 193 2.00 -14.79 -7.82
CA HIS A 193 1.87 -14.13 -9.13
C HIS A 193 0.39 -13.91 -9.49
N ARG A 194 -0.48 -14.94 -9.29
CA ARG A 194 -1.92 -14.84 -9.56
C ARG A 194 -2.63 -13.80 -8.69
N ASN A 195 -2.19 -13.62 -7.42
CA ASN A 195 -2.81 -12.63 -6.55
C ASN A 195 -2.55 -11.20 -7.05
N VAL A 196 -1.29 -10.91 -7.45
CA VAL A 196 -0.95 -9.59 -8.03
C VAL A 196 -1.68 -9.37 -9.34
N LEU A 197 -1.68 -10.36 -10.23
CA LEU A 197 -2.36 -10.29 -11.51
C LEU A 197 -3.87 -10.05 -11.32
N ALA A 198 -4.49 -10.76 -10.39
CA ALA A 198 -5.91 -10.58 -10.06
C ALA A 198 -6.18 -9.17 -9.55
N ASN A 199 -5.41 -8.68 -8.57
CA ASN A 199 -5.65 -7.37 -7.99
C ASN A 199 -5.39 -6.24 -9.00
N VAL A 200 -4.35 -6.34 -9.83
CA VAL A 200 -4.09 -5.38 -10.93
C VAL A 200 -5.23 -5.41 -11.95
N THR A 201 -5.73 -6.59 -12.32
CA THR A 201 -6.88 -6.72 -13.23
C THR A 201 -8.15 -6.09 -12.64
N GLN A 202 -8.42 -6.34 -11.35
CA GLN A 202 -9.52 -5.71 -10.62
C GLN A 202 -9.39 -4.18 -10.61
N MET A 203 -8.18 -3.66 -10.34
CA MET A 203 -7.92 -2.22 -10.33
C MET A 203 -8.09 -1.60 -11.73
N ILE A 204 -7.63 -2.27 -12.79
CA ILE A 204 -7.79 -1.82 -14.17
C ILE A 204 -9.28 -1.76 -14.54
N ALA A 205 -10.04 -2.80 -14.22
CA ALA A 205 -11.48 -2.81 -14.46
C ALA A 205 -12.20 -1.71 -13.65
N TRP A 206 -11.84 -1.58 -12.38
CA TRP A 206 -12.46 -0.62 -11.45
C TRP A 206 -12.13 0.84 -11.75
N ARG A 207 -10.89 1.14 -12.20
CA ARG A 207 -10.35 2.49 -12.37
C ARG A 207 -10.20 2.94 -13.81
N ALA A 208 -10.06 1.99 -14.76
CA ALA A 208 -9.87 2.28 -16.17
C ALA A 208 -10.99 1.72 -17.08
N GLY A 209 -11.91 0.90 -16.53
CA GLY A 209 -12.99 0.31 -17.33
C GLY A 209 -12.51 -0.67 -18.39
N HIS A 210 -11.35 -1.30 -18.18
CA HIS A 210 -10.74 -2.24 -19.11
C HIS A 210 -10.48 -3.59 -18.45
N GLU A 211 -10.35 -4.62 -19.24
CA GLU A 211 -9.87 -5.94 -18.80
C GLU A 211 -8.49 -6.24 -19.38
N VAL A 212 -7.73 -7.05 -18.65
CA VAL A 212 -6.41 -7.53 -19.09
C VAL A 212 -6.59 -8.85 -19.84
N ARG A 213 -6.00 -8.95 -21.02
CA ARG A 213 -6.01 -10.18 -21.85
C ARG A 213 -4.58 -10.56 -22.25
N ALA A 214 -4.32 -11.86 -22.27
CA ALA A 214 -3.13 -12.39 -22.92
C ALA A 214 -3.38 -12.48 -24.44
N THR A 215 -2.40 -12.07 -25.23
CA THR A 215 -2.44 -12.24 -26.69
C THR A 215 -1.87 -13.62 -27.07
N ALA A 216 -2.18 -14.09 -28.29
CA ALA A 216 -1.75 -15.42 -28.74
C ALA A 216 -0.22 -15.57 -28.86
N ASP A 217 0.50 -14.47 -28.98
CA ASP A 217 1.97 -14.39 -29.01
C ASP A 217 2.61 -14.19 -27.64
N GLY A 218 1.80 -14.28 -26.55
CA GLY A 218 2.26 -14.13 -25.17
C GLY A 218 2.41 -12.68 -24.71
N GLY A 219 1.90 -11.72 -25.46
CA GLY A 219 1.81 -10.32 -25.08
C GLY A 219 0.62 -10.03 -24.18
N ILE A 220 0.40 -8.73 -23.91
CA ILE A 220 -0.71 -8.23 -23.11
C ILE A 220 -1.49 -7.21 -23.92
N GLU A 221 -2.81 -7.23 -23.80
CA GLU A 221 -3.69 -6.18 -24.31
C GLU A 221 -4.67 -5.72 -23.23
N LEU A 222 -5.09 -4.46 -23.32
CA LEU A 222 -6.18 -3.90 -22.52
C LEU A 222 -7.40 -3.69 -23.40
N ARG A 223 -8.50 -4.38 -23.07
CA ARG A 223 -9.77 -4.26 -23.80
C ARG A 223 -10.79 -3.47 -23.00
N PRO A 224 -11.45 -2.47 -23.61
CA PRO A 224 -12.53 -1.77 -22.94
C PRO A 224 -13.69 -2.72 -22.62
N VAL A 225 -14.29 -2.55 -21.44
CA VAL A 225 -15.49 -3.23 -21.00
C VAL A 225 -16.64 -2.22 -21.11
N GLU A 226 -17.48 -2.34 -22.15
CA GLU A 226 -18.52 -1.35 -22.48
C GLU A 226 -19.44 -1.00 -21.29
N SER A 227 -19.78 -1.99 -20.46
CA SER A 227 -20.63 -1.80 -19.28
C SER A 227 -20.00 -0.94 -18.19
N LEU A 228 -18.67 -0.72 -18.21
CA LEU A 228 -17.95 0.02 -17.20
C LEU A 228 -17.71 1.50 -17.53
N GLY A 229 -17.65 1.85 -18.82
CA GLY A 229 -17.44 3.23 -19.27
C GLY A 229 -16.10 3.86 -18.86
N ASP A 230 -15.97 5.18 -18.97
CA ASP A 230 -14.80 5.94 -18.51
C ASP A 230 -14.77 6.00 -16.96
N ARG A 231 -13.63 5.63 -16.40
CA ARG A 231 -13.45 5.46 -14.96
C ARG A 231 -12.28 6.24 -14.36
N GLY A 232 -11.80 7.25 -15.04
CA GLY A 232 -10.77 8.15 -14.50
C GLY A 232 -9.34 7.85 -14.96
N VAL A 233 -8.91 6.60 -15.09
CA VAL A 233 -7.63 6.24 -15.71
C VAL A 233 -7.84 5.91 -17.19
N VAL A 234 -7.08 6.59 -18.06
CA VAL A 234 -7.13 6.36 -19.51
C VAL A 234 -5.90 5.57 -19.92
N PRO A 235 -6.04 4.32 -20.39
CA PRO A 235 -4.91 3.53 -20.85
C PRO A 235 -4.11 4.24 -21.95
N GLY A 236 -2.79 4.18 -21.85
CA GLY A 236 -1.86 4.86 -22.74
C GLY A 236 -1.66 6.35 -22.45
N ALA A 237 -2.36 6.92 -21.48
CA ALA A 237 -2.26 8.34 -21.14
C ALA A 237 -1.98 8.59 -19.65
N GLY A 238 -1.54 9.82 -19.34
CA GLY A 238 -1.37 10.30 -17.98
C GLY A 238 -0.04 9.94 -17.30
N ALA A 239 0.10 10.49 -16.10
CA ALA A 239 1.22 10.29 -15.20
C ALA A 239 0.73 10.23 -13.75
N THR A 240 1.58 9.71 -12.88
CA THR A 240 1.37 9.71 -11.43
C THR A 240 2.62 10.17 -10.71
N VAL A 241 2.48 10.92 -9.63
CA VAL A 241 3.58 11.25 -8.72
C VAL A 241 3.63 10.23 -7.60
N VAL A 242 4.73 9.49 -7.51
CA VAL A 242 4.92 8.39 -6.56
C VAL A 242 5.72 8.87 -5.37
N VAL A 243 5.07 8.95 -4.22
CA VAL A 243 5.66 9.32 -2.92
C VAL A 243 5.72 8.10 -2.00
N SER A 244 4.65 7.29 -2.01
CA SER A 244 4.55 6.10 -1.17
C SER A 244 5.67 5.10 -1.49
N PRO A 245 6.29 4.48 -0.45
CA PRO A 245 7.41 3.58 -0.67
C PRO A 245 7.03 2.29 -1.42
N LEU A 246 7.78 1.96 -2.47
CA LEU A 246 7.53 0.77 -3.31
C LEU A 246 7.72 -0.58 -2.58
N PHE A 247 8.40 -0.59 -1.43
CA PHE A 247 8.48 -1.79 -0.59
C PHE A 247 7.19 -2.07 0.19
N HIS A 248 6.17 -1.21 0.12
CA HIS A 248 4.83 -1.46 0.65
C HIS A 248 3.85 -1.88 -0.45
N ALA A 249 2.98 -2.83 -0.13
CA ALA A 249 1.97 -3.37 -1.05
C ALA A 249 1.17 -2.27 -1.77
N HIS A 250 0.72 -1.22 -1.04
CA HIS A 250 -0.04 -0.12 -1.63
C HIS A 250 0.68 0.54 -2.82
N ALA A 251 1.95 0.94 -2.66
CA ALA A 251 2.68 1.59 -3.73
C ALA A 251 3.09 0.61 -4.83
N LEU A 252 3.54 -0.60 -4.48
CA LEU A 252 3.99 -1.62 -5.43
C LEU A 252 2.89 -2.05 -6.39
N ILE A 253 1.70 -2.34 -5.86
CA ILE A 253 0.59 -2.81 -6.68
C ILE A 253 0.00 -1.65 -7.50
N ASN A 254 -0.09 -0.43 -6.94
CA ASN A 254 -0.46 0.75 -7.73
C ASN A 254 0.55 1.05 -8.84
N MET A 255 1.85 0.87 -8.60
CA MET A 255 2.87 0.98 -9.65
C MET A 255 2.60 -0.02 -10.78
N SER A 256 2.39 -1.30 -10.46
CA SER A 256 2.12 -2.35 -11.46
C SER A 256 0.83 -2.06 -12.24
N PHE A 257 -0.23 -1.65 -11.56
CA PHE A 257 -1.51 -1.23 -12.16
C PHE A 257 -1.31 -0.08 -13.15
N LEU A 258 -0.68 1.01 -12.70
CA LEU A 258 -0.55 2.22 -13.50
C LEU A 258 0.46 2.05 -14.65
N LEU A 259 1.55 1.29 -14.44
CA LEU A 259 2.46 0.94 -15.53
C LEU A 259 1.74 0.10 -16.61
N LEU A 260 0.92 -0.87 -16.20
CA LEU A 260 0.16 -1.66 -17.16
C LEU A 260 -0.91 -0.83 -17.89
N CYS A 261 -1.42 0.23 -17.27
CA CYS A 261 -2.24 1.25 -17.93
C CYS A 261 -1.44 2.26 -18.77
N GLY A 262 -0.12 2.18 -18.83
CA GLY A 262 0.73 3.08 -19.62
C GLY A 262 0.92 4.46 -18.99
N ALA A 263 0.69 4.63 -17.68
CA ALA A 263 0.94 5.89 -16.98
C ALA A 263 2.43 6.04 -16.63
N THR A 264 2.98 7.23 -16.82
CA THR A 264 4.36 7.56 -16.42
C THR A 264 4.44 7.67 -14.89
N GLN A 265 5.38 6.94 -14.27
CA GLN A 265 5.66 7.02 -12.83
C GLN A 265 6.70 8.10 -12.58
N VAL A 266 6.36 9.18 -11.87
CA VAL A 266 7.29 10.26 -11.51
C VAL A 266 7.68 10.11 -10.06
N PHE A 267 8.93 9.78 -9.77
CA PHE A 267 9.40 9.61 -8.41
C PHE A 267 9.75 10.96 -7.77
N ALA A 268 9.06 11.27 -6.68
CA ALA A 268 9.24 12.55 -5.99
C ALA A 268 10.46 12.56 -5.04
N GLY A 269 11.10 11.42 -4.79
CA GLY A 269 12.11 11.29 -3.76
C GLY A 269 11.50 11.37 -2.34
N ARG A 270 12.16 12.12 -1.45
CA ARG A 270 11.60 12.39 -0.13
C ARG A 270 10.36 13.27 -0.26
N PHE A 271 9.29 12.91 0.46
CA PHE A 271 8.05 13.69 0.44
C PHE A 271 8.27 15.13 0.93
N GLU A 272 7.84 16.06 0.09
CA GLU A 272 7.76 17.49 0.38
C GLU A 272 6.53 18.02 -0.38
N PRO A 273 5.55 18.67 0.30
CA PRO A 273 4.25 19.01 -0.32
C PRO A 273 4.37 19.95 -1.53
N GLY A 274 5.19 21.01 -1.43
CA GLY A 274 5.37 21.98 -2.53
C GLY A 274 6.03 21.32 -3.75
N ARG A 275 7.04 20.46 -3.52
CA ARG A 275 7.67 19.69 -4.60
C ARG A 275 6.71 18.74 -5.26
N MET A 276 5.83 18.10 -4.49
CA MET A 276 4.80 17.23 -5.04
C MET A 276 3.83 18.01 -5.94
N LEU A 277 3.38 19.18 -5.52
CA LEU A 277 2.52 20.07 -6.32
C LEU A 277 3.23 20.52 -7.61
N GLU A 278 4.51 20.87 -7.55
CA GLU A 278 5.32 21.19 -8.72
C GLU A 278 5.41 20.03 -9.72
N LEU A 279 5.64 18.80 -9.24
CA LEU A 279 5.69 17.61 -10.09
C LEU A 279 4.33 17.28 -10.71
N ILE A 280 3.23 17.50 -9.97
CA ILE A 280 1.87 17.34 -10.48
C ILE A 280 1.64 18.26 -11.68
N GLU A 281 1.95 19.53 -11.54
CA GLU A 281 1.84 20.55 -12.59
C GLU A 281 2.75 20.23 -13.79
N THR A 282 4.05 20.00 -13.52
CA THR A 282 5.08 19.78 -14.56
C THR A 282 4.78 18.57 -15.42
N HIS A 283 4.38 17.46 -14.80
CA HIS A 283 4.13 16.19 -15.49
C HIS A 283 2.65 15.96 -15.83
N ARG A 284 1.79 16.96 -15.51
CA ARG A 284 0.35 16.87 -15.73
C ARG A 284 -0.24 15.57 -15.20
N ALA A 285 0.07 15.28 -13.93
CA ALA A 285 -0.35 14.04 -13.28
C ALA A 285 -1.88 13.89 -13.31
N THR A 286 -2.37 12.68 -13.57
CA THR A 286 -3.79 12.42 -13.75
C THR A 286 -4.41 11.57 -12.66
N TYR A 287 -3.63 10.70 -12.05
CA TYR A 287 -4.04 9.81 -10.96
C TYR A 287 -2.95 9.80 -9.90
N ILE A 288 -3.32 10.09 -8.68
CA ILE A 288 -2.35 10.14 -7.58
C ILE A 288 -2.89 9.38 -6.39
N THR A 289 -2.03 8.60 -5.75
CA THR A 289 -2.38 7.84 -4.55
C THR A 289 -1.49 8.22 -3.38
N GLY A 290 -2.07 8.29 -2.19
CA GLY A 290 -1.34 8.68 -1.00
C GLY A 290 -2.06 8.32 0.31
N SER A 291 -1.44 8.70 1.42
CA SER A 291 -2.02 8.58 2.76
C SER A 291 -2.73 9.87 3.19
N PRO A 292 -3.67 9.81 4.15
CA PRO A 292 -4.35 10.99 4.66
C PRO A 292 -3.40 12.08 5.15
N ALA A 293 -2.34 11.73 5.88
CA ALA A 293 -1.35 12.70 6.37
C ALA A 293 -0.62 13.42 5.22
N MET A 294 -0.28 12.69 4.14
CA MET A 294 0.28 13.28 2.93
C MET A 294 -0.73 14.24 2.27
N TRP A 295 -1.99 13.82 2.14
CA TRP A 295 -3.04 14.61 1.54
C TRP A 295 -3.36 15.89 2.33
N HIS A 296 -3.38 15.79 3.65
CA HIS A 296 -3.52 16.97 4.52
C HIS A 296 -2.41 17.99 4.25
N ALA A 297 -1.15 17.53 4.25
CA ALA A 297 0.00 18.41 4.01
C ALA A 297 -0.02 19.06 2.61
N VAL A 298 -0.41 18.32 1.57
CA VAL A 298 -0.52 18.83 0.20
C VAL A 298 -1.67 19.83 0.07
N ALA A 299 -2.86 19.49 0.58
CA ALA A 299 -4.06 20.32 0.40
C ALA A 299 -4.03 21.62 1.23
N THR A 300 -3.24 21.68 2.30
CA THR A 300 -3.05 22.87 3.15
C THR A 300 -1.80 23.67 2.81
N HIS A 301 -0.97 23.19 1.86
CA HIS A 301 0.22 23.92 1.42
C HIS A 301 -0.17 25.20 0.65
N PRO A 302 0.53 26.34 0.87
CA PRO A 302 0.21 27.60 0.18
C PRO A 302 0.18 27.46 -1.36
N ASP A 303 1.07 26.66 -1.93
CA ASP A 303 1.14 26.43 -3.38
C ASP A 303 -0.08 25.71 -3.94
N ALA A 304 -0.87 25.02 -3.13
CA ALA A 304 -2.09 24.33 -3.58
C ALA A 304 -3.12 25.28 -4.22
N ALA A 305 -3.10 26.56 -3.82
CA ALA A 305 -3.97 27.60 -4.37
C ALA A 305 -3.45 28.23 -5.67
N THR A 306 -2.19 27.99 -6.06
CA THR A 306 -1.53 28.69 -7.16
C THR A 306 -1.04 27.78 -8.28
N ARG A 307 -0.83 26.48 -8.01
CA ARG A 307 -0.38 25.50 -8.99
C ARG A 307 -1.54 25.01 -9.87
N ASP A 308 -1.24 24.72 -11.14
CA ASP A 308 -2.18 24.08 -12.05
C ASP A 308 -2.33 22.58 -11.69
N THR A 309 -3.47 22.24 -11.08
CA THR A 309 -3.83 20.87 -10.72
C THR A 309 -4.97 20.31 -11.59
N ASP A 310 -5.40 21.01 -12.62
CA ASP A 310 -6.57 20.66 -13.46
C ASP A 310 -6.40 19.35 -14.21
N SER A 311 -5.15 18.89 -14.40
CA SER A 311 -4.88 17.58 -15.01
C SER A 311 -5.26 16.40 -14.12
N VAL A 312 -5.38 16.60 -12.80
CA VAL A 312 -5.67 15.53 -11.85
C VAL A 312 -7.13 15.12 -11.95
N ARG A 313 -7.37 13.87 -12.33
CA ARG A 313 -8.70 13.28 -12.46
C ARG A 313 -9.11 12.48 -11.22
N VAL A 314 -8.14 11.89 -10.52
CA VAL A 314 -8.38 11.06 -9.34
C VAL A 314 -7.33 11.30 -8.27
N VAL A 315 -7.80 11.63 -7.07
CA VAL A 315 -7.04 11.62 -5.82
C VAL A 315 -7.50 10.41 -5.01
N SER A 316 -6.62 9.43 -4.85
CA SER A 316 -6.93 8.20 -4.10
C SER A 316 -6.25 8.22 -2.74
N SER A 317 -7.03 8.09 -1.67
CA SER A 317 -6.55 7.96 -0.29
C SER A 317 -6.64 6.52 0.18
N GLY A 318 -5.59 6.03 0.83
CA GLY A 318 -5.53 4.68 1.35
C GLY A 318 -4.56 4.55 2.53
N ALA A 319 -4.34 3.33 3.00
CA ALA A 319 -3.50 2.95 4.12
C ALA A 319 -4.01 3.40 5.51
N ALA A 320 -4.85 4.43 5.60
CA ALA A 320 -5.53 4.89 6.80
C ALA A 320 -6.82 5.64 6.42
N PRO A 321 -7.77 5.82 7.34
CA PRO A 321 -8.94 6.66 7.10
C PRO A 321 -8.57 8.12 6.87
N ILE A 322 -9.28 8.78 5.97
CA ILE A 322 -9.16 10.22 5.75
C ILE A 322 -10.25 10.95 6.55
N ASP A 323 -9.90 12.08 7.14
CA ASP A 323 -10.83 12.92 7.88
C ASP A 323 -11.60 13.86 6.94
N HIS A 324 -12.74 14.35 7.43
CA HIS A 324 -13.63 15.22 6.65
C HIS A 324 -12.98 16.56 6.25
N VAL A 325 -12.17 17.13 7.13
CA VAL A 325 -11.50 18.42 6.88
C VAL A 325 -10.50 18.30 5.75
N THR A 326 -9.73 17.21 5.76
CA THR A 326 -8.79 16.88 4.67
C THR A 326 -9.52 16.61 3.36
N LEU A 327 -10.68 15.92 3.37
CA LEU A 327 -11.48 15.70 2.17
C LEU A 327 -11.98 17.02 1.55
N GLU A 328 -12.47 17.95 2.37
CA GLU A 328 -12.89 19.26 1.90
C GLU A 328 -11.73 20.09 1.34
N ALA A 329 -10.57 20.03 2.00
CA ALA A 329 -9.38 20.72 1.53
C ALA A 329 -8.90 20.15 0.19
N LEU A 330 -8.96 18.83 -0.02
CA LEU A 330 -8.65 18.19 -1.29
C LEU A 330 -9.62 18.61 -2.40
N GLY A 331 -10.91 18.73 -2.11
CA GLY A 331 -11.88 19.23 -3.07
C GLY A 331 -11.59 20.66 -3.56
N ARG A 332 -10.95 21.49 -2.72
CA ARG A 332 -10.49 22.83 -3.12
C ARG A 332 -9.17 22.80 -3.88
N ALA A 333 -8.23 21.97 -3.45
CA ALA A 333 -6.90 21.87 -4.06
C ALA A 333 -6.90 21.17 -5.43
N PHE A 334 -7.86 20.25 -5.65
CA PHE A 334 -8.00 19.45 -6.87
C PHE A 334 -9.45 19.50 -7.39
N PRO A 335 -9.92 20.66 -7.88
CA PRO A 335 -11.34 20.88 -8.18
C PRO A 335 -11.87 20.00 -9.33
N SER A 336 -11.00 19.51 -10.21
CA SER A 336 -11.34 18.63 -11.33
C SER A 336 -11.27 17.14 -10.98
N ALA A 337 -10.79 16.79 -9.77
CA ALA A 337 -10.55 15.41 -9.38
C ALA A 337 -11.71 14.78 -8.61
N SER A 338 -11.93 13.48 -8.84
CA SER A 338 -12.69 12.65 -7.92
C SER A 338 -11.79 12.23 -6.75
N VAL A 339 -12.16 12.60 -5.53
CA VAL A 339 -11.48 12.12 -4.32
C VAL A 339 -12.12 10.81 -3.91
N VAL A 340 -11.31 9.75 -3.75
CA VAL A 340 -11.79 8.41 -3.44
C VAL A 340 -10.97 7.78 -2.31
N GLU A 341 -11.66 7.02 -1.46
CA GLU A 341 -11.01 6.16 -0.49
C GLU A 341 -10.94 4.72 -0.99
N GLY A 342 -9.93 4.00 -0.53
CA GLY A 342 -9.78 2.57 -0.74
C GLY A 342 -9.31 1.88 0.54
N TYR A 343 -9.80 0.68 0.74
CA TYR A 343 -9.39 -0.21 1.81
C TYR A 343 -8.65 -1.41 1.24
N GLY A 344 -7.59 -1.79 1.91
CA GLY A 344 -6.83 -2.98 1.58
C GLY A 344 -5.78 -3.29 2.62
N LEU A 345 -5.16 -4.44 2.45
CA LEU A 345 -4.14 -4.98 3.33
C LEU A 345 -3.18 -5.86 2.52
N THR A 346 -2.01 -6.12 3.08
CA THR A 346 -0.97 -6.92 2.41
C THR A 346 -1.45 -8.35 2.13
N GLU A 347 -2.21 -8.93 3.05
CA GLU A 347 -2.80 -10.28 2.95
C GLU A 347 -3.91 -10.36 1.87
N GLY A 348 -4.47 -9.22 1.47
CA GLY A 348 -5.34 -9.05 0.31
C GLY A 348 -4.60 -8.50 -0.92
N THR A 349 -3.29 -8.69 -1.00
CA THR A 349 -2.36 -8.15 -2.00
C THR A 349 -2.27 -6.62 -1.97
N CYS A 350 -3.38 -5.91 -2.09
CA CYS A 350 -3.49 -4.46 -1.92
C CYS A 350 -4.95 -4.05 -1.73
N LEU A 351 -5.75 -4.02 -2.80
CA LEU A 351 -7.08 -3.43 -2.82
C LEU A 351 -8.18 -4.47 -2.60
N VAL A 352 -9.04 -4.24 -1.61
CA VAL A 352 -10.21 -5.06 -1.29
C VAL A 352 -11.51 -4.32 -1.60
N ALA A 353 -11.59 -3.04 -1.22
CA ALA A 353 -12.75 -2.20 -1.48
C ALA A 353 -12.33 -0.81 -1.90
N SER A 354 -13.13 -0.15 -2.72
CA SER A 354 -12.87 1.22 -3.14
C SER A 354 -14.14 1.93 -3.58
N ALA A 355 -14.16 3.25 -3.40
CA ALA A 355 -15.23 4.07 -3.93
C ALA A 355 -15.30 3.93 -5.46
N PRO A 356 -16.49 3.74 -6.04
CA PRO A 356 -16.66 3.68 -7.49
C PRO A 356 -16.44 5.07 -8.12
N LEU A 357 -15.85 5.08 -9.31
CA LEU A 357 -15.57 6.32 -10.06
C LEU A 357 -16.66 6.66 -11.10
N THR A 358 -17.79 5.97 -11.11
CA THR A 358 -18.89 6.25 -12.05
C THR A 358 -19.92 7.17 -11.42
N GLY A 359 -20.35 8.18 -12.17
CA GLY A 359 -21.29 9.21 -11.74
C GLY A 359 -22.73 8.77 -11.39
N SER A 360 -23.02 7.46 -11.44
CA SER A 360 -24.32 6.91 -11.04
C SER A 360 -24.36 6.36 -9.61
N VAL A 361 -23.21 6.26 -8.93
CA VAL A 361 -23.11 5.71 -7.58
C VAL A 361 -22.59 6.81 -6.65
N ALA A 362 -23.41 7.19 -5.67
CA ALA A 362 -23.06 8.28 -4.76
C ALA A 362 -21.87 7.89 -3.88
N TYR A 363 -20.88 8.77 -3.78
CA TYR A 363 -19.86 8.66 -2.74
C TYR A 363 -20.53 8.76 -1.36
N LYS A 364 -20.24 7.79 -0.48
CA LYS A 364 -20.72 7.80 0.89
C LYS A 364 -19.58 8.16 1.83
N LEU A 365 -19.69 9.30 2.46
CA LEU A 365 -18.69 9.78 3.40
C LEU A 365 -18.43 8.77 4.53
N GLY A 366 -17.15 8.54 4.84
CA GLY A 366 -16.70 7.59 5.86
C GLY A 366 -16.70 6.12 5.38
N SER A 367 -17.21 5.84 4.18
CA SER A 367 -17.11 4.53 3.56
C SER A 367 -15.81 4.40 2.76
N VAL A 368 -15.20 3.23 2.81
CA VAL A 368 -14.10 2.84 1.90
C VAL A 368 -14.59 2.34 0.55
N GLY A 369 -15.87 2.49 0.26
CA GLY A 369 -16.52 2.10 -1.00
C GLY A 369 -17.11 0.70 -0.99
N LEU A 370 -17.22 0.13 -2.18
CA LEU A 370 -17.73 -1.22 -2.42
C LEU A 370 -16.57 -2.22 -2.57
N PRO A 371 -16.77 -3.50 -2.25
CA PRO A 371 -15.83 -4.56 -2.62
C PRO A 371 -15.55 -4.50 -4.14
N VAL A 372 -14.27 -4.60 -4.52
CA VAL A 372 -13.91 -4.64 -5.93
C VAL A 372 -14.41 -5.93 -6.59
N PHE A 373 -14.43 -5.99 -7.91
CA PHE A 373 -14.95 -7.14 -8.66
C PHE A 373 -14.37 -8.47 -8.13
N ASP A 374 -15.21 -9.51 -8.11
CA ASP A 374 -14.89 -10.88 -7.65
C ASP A 374 -14.35 -10.95 -6.20
N THR A 375 -14.67 -9.93 -5.38
CA THR A 375 -14.33 -9.89 -3.95
C THR A 375 -15.59 -10.03 -3.12
N GLU A 376 -15.60 -11.04 -2.27
CA GLU A 376 -16.67 -11.27 -1.31
C GLU A 376 -16.26 -10.75 0.07
N VAL A 377 -17.21 -10.14 0.74
CA VAL A 377 -17.04 -9.59 2.10
C VAL A 377 -18.13 -10.15 3.00
N GLN A 378 -17.75 -10.58 4.20
CA GLN A 378 -18.66 -10.94 5.27
C GLN A 378 -18.31 -10.17 6.54
N ILE A 379 -19.33 -9.72 7.23
CA ILE A 379 -19.21 -9.22 8.60
C ILE A 379 -19.65 -10.33 9.54
N ARG A 380 -18.73 -10.83 10.37
CA ARG A 380 -19.02 -11.95 11.29
C ARG A 380 -19.04 -11.48 12.73
N ALA A 381 -19.82 -12.18 13.56
CA ALA A 381 -19.88 -11.93 14.99
C ALA A 381 -18.48 -11.94 15.64
N GLN A 382 -18.32 -11.13 16.68
CA GLN A 382 -17.03 -11.04 17.40
C GLN A 382 -16.82 -12.18 18.42
N ASP A 383 -17.90 -12.92 18.68
CA ASP A 383 -17.85 -14.16 19.47
C ASP A 383 -17.37 -15.36 18.63
N ASP A 384 -17.29 -16.53 19.25
CA ASP A 384 -16.81 -17.76 18.60
C ASP A 384 -17.89 -18.42 17.71
N SER A 385 -19.08 -17.81 17.53
CA SER A 385 -20.15 -18.39 16.70
C SER A 385 -19.83 -18.37 15.20
N GLY A 386 -19.00 -17.39 14.76
CA GLY A 386 -18.72 -17.16 13.35
C GLY A 386 -19.94 -16.76 12.51
N ALA A 387 -21.07 -16.39 13.16
CA ALA A 387 -22.31 -16.03 12.50
C ALA A 387 -22.12 -14.78 11.61
N VAL A 388 -22.62 -14.85 10.37
CA VAL A 388 -22.67 -13.68 9.47
C VAL A 388 -23.76 -12.73 9.94
N LEU A 389 -23.41 -11.46 10.07
CA LEU A 389 -24.28 -10.40 10.59
C LEU A 389 -25.00 -9.67 9.46
N GLU A 390 -26.16 -9.12 9.77
CA GLU A 390 -26.96 -8.30 8.85
C GLU A 390 -26.35 -6.91 8.64
N ALA A 391 -26.75 -6.24 7.56
CA ALA A 391 -26.35 -4.87 7.24
C ALA A 391 -26.56 -3.93 8.42
N GLY A 392 -25.67 -2.96 8.60
CA GLY A 392 -25.65 -2.02 9.71
C GLY A 392 -25.04 -2.56 11.02
N THR A 393 -24.79 -3.87 11.12
CA THR A 393 -24.25 -4.48 12.34
C THR A 393 -22.72 -4.58 12.28
N ARG A 394 -22.05 -4.08 13.32
CA ARG A 394 -20.58 -4.10 13.44
C ARG A 394 -20.06 -5.49 13.83
N GLY A 395 -19.04 -5.99 13.14
CA GLY A 395 -18.40 -7.28 13.41
C GLY A 395 -17.03 -7.39 12.79
N LYS A 396 -16.42 -8.57 12.87
CA LYS A 396 -15.13 -8.87 12.23
C LYS A 396 -15.30 -8.92 10.71
N LEU A 397 -14.40 -8.23 10.02
CA LEU A 397 -14.33 -8.22 8.56
C LEU A 397 -13.61 -9.45 8.04
N TRP A 398 -14.29 -10.23 7.23
CA TRP A 398 -13.76 -11.38 6.51
C TRP A 398 -13.83 -11.15 5.01
N VAL A 399 -12.77 -11.53 4.29
CA VAL A 399 -12.64 -11.29 2.85
C VAL A 399 -12.28 -12.57 2.13
N ARG A 400 -12.90 -12.77 0.96
CA ARG A 400 -12.56 -13.84 0.01
C ARG A 400 -12.48 -13.26 -1.39
N GLY A 401 -11.47 -13.65 -2.17
CA GLY A 401 -11.30 -13.19 -3.55
C GLY A 401 -9.99 -13.67 -4.15
N PRO A 402 -9.81 -13.52 -5.47
CA PRO A 402 -8.62 -14.02 -6.17
C PRO A 402 -7.33 -13.28 -5.77
N GLN A 403 -7.45 -12.07 -5.22
CA GLN A 403 -6.32 -11.27 -4.71
C GLN A 403 -5.91 -11.67 -3.28
N VAL A 404 -6.70 -12.48 -2.56
CA VAL A 404 -6.35 -12.92 -1.20
C VAL A 404 -5.21 -13.91 -1.27
N THR A 405 -4.16 -13.66 -0.48
CA THR A 405 -2.94 -14.47 -0.43
C THR A 405 -3.16 -15.84 0.23
N ASP A 406 -2.15 -16.69 0.25
CA ASP A 406 -2.26 -18.05 0.79
C ASP A 406 -1.64 -18.22 2.19
N GLY A 407 -1.16 -17.13 2.80
CA GLY A 407 -0.65 -17.14 4.17
C GLY A 407 0.73 -16.51 4.36
N TYR A 408 1.41 -16.95 5.38
CA TYR A 408 2.68 -16.40 5.84
C TYR A 408 3.84 -17.38 5.68
N LEU A 409 4.98 -16.86 5.25
CA LEU A 409 6.22 -17.62 5.15
C LEU A 409 6.60 -18.19 6.54
N ASN A 410 6.90 -19.48 6.60
CA ASN A 410 7.36 -20.18 7.80
C ASN A 410 6.41 -20.10 9.03
N HIS A 411 5.15 -19.66 8.85
CA HIS A 411 4.16 -19.54 9.93
C HIS A 411 2.85 -20.26 9.64
N PRO A 412 2.84 -21.60 9.49
CA PRO A 412 1.64 -22.36 9.11
C PRO A 412 0.52 -22.28 10.17
N GLU A 413 0.88 -22.19 11.47
CA GLU A 413 -0.12 -22.10 12.54
C GLU A 413 -0.88 -20.76 12.51
N ILE A 414 -0.16 -19.66 12.29
CA ILE A 414 -0.78 -18.33 12.16
C ILE A 414 -1.60 -18.26 10.87
N THR A 415 -1.09 -18.86 9.81
CA THR A 415 -1.83 -18.99 8.54
C THR A 415 -3.16 -19.69 8.75
N ALA A 416 -3.17 -20.85 9.41
CA ALA A 416 -4.38 -21.62 9.67
C ALA A 416 -5.39 -20.89 10.58
N GLN A 417 -4.94 -20.01 11.45
CA GLN A 417 -5.81 -19.19 12.30
C GLN A 417 -6.47 -18.04 11.54
N GLN A 418 -5.76 -17.46 10.59
CA GLN A 418 -6.21 -16.25 9.89
C GLN A 418 -6.91 -16.55 8.56
N TYR A 419 -6.56 -17.67 7.92
CA TYR A 419 -7.16 -18.13 6.67
C TYR A 419 -7.99 -19.39 6.94
N VAL A 420 -9.32 -19.25 6.99
CA VAL A 420 -10.27 -20.32 7.33
C VAL A 420 -11.26 -20.52 6.19
N ASP A 421 -11.34 -21.73 5.65
CA ASP A 421 -12.27 -22.10 4.58
C ASP A 421 -12.26 -21.15 3.36
N GLY A 422 -11.06 -20.68 2.99
CA GLY A 422 -10.86 -19.75 1.88
C GLY A 422 -11.20 -18.28 2.20
N TRP A 423 -11.51 -17.96 3.47
CA TRP A 423 -11.73 -16.62 3.95
C TRP A 423 -10.55 -16.14 4.78
N LEU A 424 -10.21 -14.87 4.61
CA LEU A 424 -9.22 -14.14 5.39
C LEU A 424 -9.91 -13.35 6.51
N ASP A 425 -9.57 -13.62 7.78
CA ASP A 425 -9.85 -12.70 8.88
C ASP A 425 -8.88 -11.51 8.78
N THR A 426 -9.39 -10.34 8.44
CA THR A 426 -8.56 -9.15 8.24
C THR A 426 -8.02 -8.57 9.55
N GLY A 427 -8.63 -8.94 10.68
CA GLY A 427 -8.38 -8.34 11.98
C GLY A 427 -8.96 -6.93 12.13
N ASP A 428 -9.81 -6.50 11.21
CA ASP A 428 -10.53 -5.22 11.26
C ASP A 428 -11.99 -5.43 11.66
N ILE A 429 -12.56 -4.42 12.33
CA ILE A 429 -13.99 -4.34 12.65
C ILE A 429 -14.64 -3.42 11.64
N ALA A 430 -15.74 -3.87 11.06
CA ALA A 430 -16.44 -3.15 10.01
C ALA A 430 -17.95 -3.41 10.05
N TYR A 431 -18.69 -2.72 9.20
CA TYR A 431 -20.07 -3.07 8.83
C TYR A 431 -20.29 -2.78 7.35
N LEU A 432 -21.28 -3.45 6.76
CA LEU A 432 -21.84 -3.11 5.45
C LEU A 432 -23.15 -2.36 5.68
N ASP A 433 -23.41 -1.34 4.87
CA ASP A 433 -24.75 -0.74 4.85
C ASP A 433 -25.70 -1.52 3.91
N GLU A 434 -26.94 -1.09 3.82
CA GLU A 434 -27.99 -1.72 2.99
C GLU A 434 -27.67 -1.70 1.48
N ASP A 435 -26.81 -0.78 1.03
CA ASP A 435 -26.36 -0.67 -0.37
C ASP A 435 -25.04 -1.43 -0.62
N GLY A 436 -24.49 -2.11 0.40
CA GLY A 436 -23.26 -2.91 0.33
C GLY A 436 -21.96 -2.11 0.46
N TYR A 437 -22.02 -0.83 0.87
CA TYR A 437 -20.83 -0.04 1.14
C TYR A 437 -20.17 -0.50 2.44
N LEU A 438 -18.84 -0.63 2.39
CA LEU A 438 -18.02 -1.06 3.51
C LEU A 438 -17.56 0.15 4.34
N PHE A 439 -17.77 0.06 5.65
CA PHE A 439 -17.32 1.04 6.64
C PHE A 439 -16.37 0.36 7.62
N ILE A 440 -15.11 0.80 7.64
CA ILE A 440 -14.12 0.31 8.59
C ILE A 440 -14.27 1.10 9.89
N CYS A 441 -14.57 0.40 10.98
CA CYS A 441 -14.77 1.02 12.29
C CYS A 441 -13.46 1.16 13.07
N ASP A 442 -12.67 0.07 13.15
CA ASP A 442 -11.40 0.03 13.88
C ASP A 442 -10.66 -1.29 13.61
N ARG A 443 -9.54 -1.50 14.29
CA ARG A 443 -8.90 -2.80 14.37
C ARG A 443 -9.35 -3.55 15.62
N THR A 444 -9.55 -4.85 15.50
CA THR A 444 -9.95 -5.71 16.64
C THR A 444 -9.06 -5.49 17.88
N LYS A 445 -7.75 -5.33 17.68
CA LYS A 445 -6.75 -5.13 18.72
C LYS A 445 -6.64 -3.69 19.25
N ASP A 446 -7.14 -2.70 18.52
CA ASP A 446 -7.14 -1.28 18.93
C ASP A 446 -8.47 -0.90 19.59
N MET A 447 -9.52 -1.69 19.40
CA MET A 447 -10.80 -1.56 20.09
C MET A 447 -10.57 -1.68 21.60
N LEU A 448 -11.16 -0.76 22.35
CA LEU A 448 -11.08 -0.73 23.81
C LEU A 448 -12.31 -1.36 24.42
N ILE A 449 -12.14 -2.05 25.55
CA ILE A 449 -13.26 -2.54 26.34
C ILE A 449 -13.31 -1.74 27.64
N TYR A 450 -14.34 -0.87 27.75
CA TYR A 450 -14.57 -0.07 28.96
C TYR A 450 -15.91 -0.44 29.59
N LYS A 451 -15.86 -0.96 30.82
CA LYS A 451 -17.05 -1.44 31.57
C LYS A 451 -17.90 -2.44 30.79
N GLY A 452 -17.26 -3.31 29.99
CA GLY A 452 -17.92 -4.29 29.13
C GLY A 452 -18.48 -3.74 27.81
N TYR A 453 -18.30 -2.46 27.52
CA TYR A 453 -18.69 -1.86 26.26
C TYR A 453 -17.51 -1.72 25.31
N ASN A 454 -17.73 -2.01 24.03
CA ASN A 454 -16.76 -1.76 22.98
C ASN A 454 -16.69 -0.25 22.68
N VAL A 455 -15.49 0.32 22.78
CA VAL A 455 -15.19 1.69 22.39
C VAL A 455 -14.23 1.64 21.22
N TYR A 456 -14.57 2.30 20.13
CA TYR A 456 -13.80 2.34 18.91
C TYR A 456 -13.01 3.65 18.86
N PRO A 457 -11.65 3.60 19.02
CA PRO A 457 -10.79 4.76 18.99
C PRO A 457 -11.02 5.68 17.80
N ARG A 458 -11.21 5.10 16.60
CA ARG A 458 -11.45 5.86 15.38
C ARG A 458 -12.64 6.81 15.47
N GLU A 459 -13.75 6.37 16.05
CA GLU A 459 -14.95 7.21 16.25
C GLU A 459 -14.61 8.46 17.07
N LEU A 460 -13.75 8.31 18.08
CA LEU A 460 -13.30 9.41 18.93
C LEU A 460 -12.28 10.30 18.21
N GLU A 461 -11.39 9.71 17.42
CA GLU A 461 -10.39 10.41 16.62
C GLU A 461 -11.06 11.34 15.59
N GLU A 462 -12.09 10.87 14.90
CA GLU A 462 -12.89 11.67 13.96
C GLU A 462 -13.56 12.88 14.64
N ILE A 463 -14.10 12.70 15.84
CA ILE A 463 -14.69 13.79 16.63
C ILE A 463 -13.59 14.78 17.08
N LEU A 464 -12.45 14.28 17.55
CA LEU A 464 -11.34 15.10 17.99
C LEU A 464 -10.80 15.99 16.86
N VAL A 465 -10.60 15.44 15.67
CA VAL A 465 -10.12 16.21 14.49
C VAL A 465 -11.17 17.21 13.99
N SER A 466 -12.45 17.03 14.30
CA SER A 466 -13.49 18.04 14.02
C SER A 466 -13.45 19.26 14.97
N HIS A 467 -12.62 19.22 16.03
CA HIS A 467 -12.41 20.38 16.89
C HIS A 467 -11.52 21.40 16.19
N PRO A 468 -11.86 22.71 16.19
CA PRO A 468 -11.14 23.74 15.42
C PRO A 468 -9.67 23.89 15.77
N ASP A 469 -9.27 23.53 16.99
CA ASP A 469 -7.91 23.67 17.48
C ASP A 469 -7.05 22.42 17.30
N VAL A 470 -7.60 21.30 16.81
CA VAL A 470 -6.93 20.01 16.67
C VAL A 470 -6.59 19.73 15.21
N SER A 471 -5.30 19.57 14.91
CA SER A 471 -4.82 19.23 13.56
C SER A 471 -4.78 17.71 13.32
N SER A 472 -4.47 16.93 14.34
CA SER A 472 -4.52 15.46 14.27
C SER A 472 -4.71 14.86 15.65
N ALA A 473 -5.27 13.64 15.70
CA ALA A 473 -5.54 12.95 16.95
C ALA A 473 -5.32 11.43 16.83
N ALA A 474 -4.99 10.80 17.96
CA ALA A 474 -4.98 9.36 18.12
C ALA A 474 -5.53 9.00 19.51
N VAL A 475 -6.33 7.94 19.59
CA VAL A 475 -6.88 7.44 20.85
C VAL A 475 -6.34 6.05 21.14
N VAL A 476 -5.88 5.85 22.37
CA VAL A 476 -5.41 4.56 22.86
C VAL A 476 -6.00 4.26 24.24
N GLY A 477 -5.99 2.97 24.62
CA GLY A 477 -6.46 2.55 25.94
C GLY A 477 -5.37 2.67 27.00
N ARG A 478 -5.75 3.19 28.17
CA ARG A 478 -4.97 3.09 29.41
C ARG A 478 -5.66 2.07 30.30
N GLU A 479 -4.90 1.09 30.78
CA GLU A 479 -5.41 0.08 31.72
C GLU A 479 -5.93 0.74 33.01
N ALA A 480 -7.15 0.42 33.39
CA ALA A 480 -7.85 1.03 34.53
C ALA A 480 -8.51 -0.02 35.47
N GLY A 481 -7.84 -1.15 35.65
CA GLY A 481 -8.24 -2.21 36.58
C GLY A 481 -9.59 -2.83 36.24
N SER A 482 -10.53 -2.80 37.18
CA SER A 482 -11.83 -3.47 37.03
C SER A 482 -12.76 -2.88 35.96
N VAL A 483 -12.48 -1.67 35.46
CA VAL A 483 -13.30 -1.05 34.41
C VAL A 483 -12.76 -1.34 32.99
N GLY A 484 -11.62 -2.03 32.91
CA GLY A 484 -10.96 -2.35 31.65
C GLY A 484 -10.07 -1.22 31.17
N GLN A 485 -10.26 -0.73 29.93
CA GLN A 485 -9.39 0.25 29.31
C GLN A 485 -10.07 1.60 29.16
N GLU A 486 -9.50 2.64 29.73
CA GLU A 486 -9.96 4.03 29.57
C GLU A 486 -9.44 4.66 28.28
N PRO A 487 -10.29 5.34 27.48
CA PRO A 487 -9.85 6.08 26.30
C PRO A 487 -9.01 7.30 26.68
N VAL A 488 -7.78 7.38 26.16
CA VAL A 488 -6.88 8.54 26.28
C VAL A 488 -6.58 9.07 24.88
N ALA A 489 -6.79 10.37 24.68
CA ALA A 489 -6.52 11.05 23.42
C ALA A 489 -5.12 11.68 23.41
N PHE A 490 -4.38 11.47 22.34
CA PHE A 490 -3.20 12.26 21.98
C PHE A 490 -3.61 13.22 20.88
N VAL A 491 -3.40 14.51 21.07
CA VAL A 491 -3.82 15.55 20.13
C VAL A 491 -2.65 16.44 19.73
N VAL A 492 -2.59 16.79 18.45
CA VAL A 492 -1.66 17.78 17.91
C VAL A 492 -2.40 19.07 17.67
N PRO A 493 -1.92 20.22 18.17
CA PRO A 493 -2.55 21.51 17.93
C PRO A 493 -2.52 21.93 16.46
N MET A 494 -3.48 22.78 16.06
CA MET A 494 -3.32 23.60 14.86
C MET A 494 -2.13 24.55 15.02
N PRO A 495 -1.46 24.99 13.93
CA PRO A 495 -0.37 25.94 14.00
C PRO A 495 -0.76 27.20 14.80
N ASP A 496 0.15 27.62 15.68
CA ASP A 496 -0.01 28.82 16.54
C ASP A 496 -1.19 28.78 17.53
N VAL A 497 -1.76 27.60 17.79
CA VAL A 497 -2.86 27.39 18.75
C VAL A 497 -2.36 26.67 20.00
N THR A 498 -2.81 27.12 21.16
CA THR A 498 -2.63 26.40 22.43
C THR A 498 -3.92 25.68 22.78
N ILE A 499 -3.86 24.35 22.86
CA ILE A 499 -5.01 23.51 23.21
C ILE A 499 -5.25 23.57 24.73
N ASP A 500 -6.53 23.75 25.11
CA ASP A 500 -7.03 23.45 26.44
C ASP A 500 -7.54 21.98 26.46
N PRO A 501 -6.86 21.05 27.16
CA PRO A 501 -7.24 19.65 27.24
C PRO A 501 -8.67 19.43 27.77
N ASP A 502 -9.10 20.26 28.72
CA ASP A 502 -10.43 20.15 29.32
C ASP A 502 -11.52 20.57 28.31
N ALA A 503 -11.29 21.60 27.52
CA ALA A 503 -12.19 22.02 26.45
C ALA A 503 -12.34 20.94 25.36
N VAL A 504 -11.24 20.32 24.94
CA VAL A 504 -11.26 19.21 23.96
C VAL A 504 -11.99 17.99 24.53
N SER A 505 -11.73 17.64 25.79
CA SER A 505 -12.44 16.54 26.46
C SER A 505 -13.95 16.81 26.56
N ALA A 506 -14.35 18.03 26.91
CA ALA A 506 -15.75 18.44 26.96
C ALA A 506 -16.41 18.38 25.57
N TYR A 507 -15.71 18.82 24.53
CA TYR A 507 -16.18 18.76 23.14
C TYR A 507 -16.53 17.34 22.70
N VAL A 508 -15.66 16.37 23.01
CA VAL A 508 -15.94 14.95 22.76
C VAL A 508 -17.12 14.46 23.62
N ALA A 509 -17.11 14.82 24.91
CA ALA A 509 -18.12 14.34 25.87
C ALA A 509 -19.55 14.73 25.52
N GLU A 510 -19.75 15.86 24.83
CA GLU A 510 -21.05 16.33 24.34
C GLU A 510 -21.57 15.52 23.13
N ARG A 511 -20.68 14.80 22.43
CA ARG A 511 -20.98 14.14 21.14
C ARG A 511 -21.01 12.62 21.23
N VAL A 512 -20.68 12.04 22.39
CA VAL A 512 -20.62 10.60 22.57
C VAL A 512 -21.38 10.13 23.80
N LEU A 513 -21.71 8.83 23.81
CA LEU A 513 -22.28 8.20 25.00
C LEU A 513 -21.29 8.20 26.18
N PRO A 514 -21.75 8.23 27.44
CA PRO A 514 -20.89 8.37 28.61
C PRO A 514 -19.72 7.38 28.71
N TYR A 515 -19.90 6.15 28.22
CA TYR A 515 -18.84 5.14 28.25
C TYR A 515 -17.76 5.35 27.20
N LYS A 516 -18.02 6.13 26.15
CA LYS A 516 -17.07 6.47 25.09
C LYS A 516 -16.24 7.72 25.37
N LYS A 517 -16.55 8.48 26.41
CA LYS A 517 -15.85 9.73 26.72
C LYS A 517 -14.34 9.52 26.87
N VAL A 518 -13.56 10.40 26.28
CA VAL A 518 -12.13 10.49 26.54
C VAL A 518 -11.92 10.86 28.03
N ARG A 519 -10.99 10.17 28.69
CA ARG A 519 -10.68 10.34 30.13
C ARG A 519 -9.48 11.22 30.38
N ASP A 520 -8.66 11.38 29.35
CA ASP A 520 -7.46 12.19 29.44
C ASP A 520 -7.09 12.70 28.04
N VAL A 521 -6.53 13.89 27.95
CA VAL A 521 -6.07 14.51 26.69
C VAL A 521 -4.61 14.92 26.85
N VAL A 522 -3.73 14.29 26.07
CA VAL A 522 -2.29 14.54 26.05
C VAL A 522 -1.97 15.36 24.81
N VAL A 523 -1.48 16.57 24.99
CA VAL A 523 -1.05 17.43 23.88
C VAL A 523 0.37 17.05 23.49
N VAL A 524 0.60 16.79 22.20
CA VAL A 524 1.90 16.41 21.63
C VAL A 524 2.23 17.27 20.42
N GLU A 525 3.52 17.46 20.15
CA GLU A 525 3.96 18.22 18.97
C GLU A 525 3.67 17.46 17.66
N GLN A 526 3.79 16.13 17.71
CA GLN A 526 3.52 15.25 16.57
C GLN A 526 3.14 13.82 17.03
N LEU A 527 2.32 13.15 16.25
CA LEU A 527 2.02 11.74 16.44
C LEU A 527 3.13 10.87 15.83
N PRO A 528 3.56 9.77 16.49
CA PRO A 528 4.52 8.84 15.92
C PRO A 528 3.90 8.11 14.71
N THR A 529 4.58 8.17 13.56
CA THR A 529 4.12 7.54 12.32
C THR A 529 5.14 6.55 11.76
N SER A 530 4.65 5.59 10.98
CA SER A 530 5.47 4.71 10.16
C SER A 530 5.93 5.42 8.88
N ALA A 531 6.87 4.81 8.13
CA ALA A 531 7.29 5.30 6.81
C ALA A 531 6.12 5.41 5.79
N ALA A 532 5.04 4.67 6.00
CA ALA A 532 3.81 4.76 5.19
C ALA A 532 2.80 5.79 5.72
N GLY A 533 3.16 6.61 6.72
CA GLY A 533 2.29 7.63 7.31
C GLY A 533 1.24 7.10 8.28
N LYS A 534 1.31 5.82 8.69
CA LYS A 534 0.38 5.23 9.65
C LYS A 534 0.77 5.55 11.08
N ILE A 535 -0.18 6.00 11.91
CA ILE A 535 0.04 6.28 13.33
C ILE A 535 0.43 4.99 14.08
N LEU A 536 1.51 5.06 14.85
CA LEU A 536 2.05 3.95 15.63
C LEU A 536 1.47 3.97 17.06
N LYS A 537 0.23 3.52 17.22
CA LYS A 537 -0.49 3.48 18.51
C LYS A 537 0.26 2.71 19.62
N THR A 538 1.08 1.73 19.23
CA THR A 538 1.94 1.00 20.19
C THR A 538 2.89 1.94 20.93
N LYS A 539 3.54 2.88 20.21
CA LYS A 539 4.42 3.87 20.85
C LYS A 539 3.67 4.81 21.80
N LEU A 540 2.42 5.16 21.47
CA LEU A 540 1.59 5.98 22.35
C LEU A 540 1.20 5.22 23.63
N ARG A 541 0.91 3.92 23.53
CA ARG A 541 0.66 3.07 24.72
C ARG A 541 1.91 2.94 25.60
N GLU A 542 3.11 2.81 24.99
CA GLU A 542 4.38 2.80 25.71
C GLU A 542 4.63 4.10 26.46
N GLN A 543 4.33 5.25 25.86
CA GLN A 543 4.40 6.56 26.50
C GLN A 543 3.48 6.66 27.73
N LEU A 544 2.22 6.18 27.61
CA LEU A 544 1.30 6.15 28.76
C LEU A 544 1.80 5.24 29.89
N ALA A 545 2.34 4.08 29.56
CA ALA A 545 2.88 3.16 30.56
C ALA A 545 4.07 3.77 31.31
N THR A 546 4.94 4.52 30.59
CA THR A 546 6.11 5.17 31.20
C THR A 546 5.71 6.39 32.06
N ALA A 547 4.66 7.12 31.71
CA ALA A 547 4.18 8.25 32.48
C ALA A 547 3.43 7.85 33.77
N ALA A 548 3.00 6.58 33.87
CA ALA A 548 2.29 6.02 35.03
C ALA A 548 3.23 5.41 36.08
N THR A 549 4.54 5.29 35.79
CA THR A 549 5.62 4.87 36.70
C THR A 549 6.37 6.08 37.24
#